data_d9936887e86db2f8a0ee59210c780288
#
_entry.id   d9936887e86db2f8a0ee59210c780288
#
_cell.length_a   1.000
_cell.length_b   1.000
_cell.length_c   1.000
_cell.angle_alpha   90.00
_cell.angle_beta   90.00
_cell.angle_gamma   90.00
#
_symmetry.space_group_name_H-M   'P 1'
#
loop_
_entity.id
_entity.type
_entity.pdbx_description
1 polymer ?
#
loop_
_entity_poly.entity_id
_entity_poly.type
_entity_poly.pdbx_seq_one_letter_code
_entity_poly.pdbx_strand_id
1 'polypeptide(L)'
;MTKRKGKFLLAALICLVLCFIWGNSMLSGEESGAVSGGLLDWLTGTFPFLGWLPEYLLRKFGHFSEFSLLGFLLAWFFLLWDRQWLHRLALPLLFGMTAALTDETIQSFSPGRCPSVTDVWIDVAGVCTGIAVLSLCFSLYLLLQKRKGMSNEKVI
;
A
#
# COMPACT_ATOMS: atom_id res chain seq x y z
N MET A 1 -2.30 -10.88 -22.21
CA MET A 1 -0.96 -10.44 -21.74
C MET A 1 -0.22 -11.67 -21.22
N THR A 2 0.99 -11.97 -21.72
CA THR A 2 1.75 -13.14 -21.23
C THR A 2 2.12 -12.96 -19.76
N LYS A 3 2.15 -14.05 -18.97
CA LYS A 3 2.51 -14.02 -17.52
C LYS A 3 3.83 -13.26 -17.26
N ARG A 4 4.78 -13.32 -18.19
CA ARG A 4 6.06 -12.60 -18.10
C ARG A 4 5.89 -11.09 -18.19
N LYS A 5 5.07 -10.58 -19.13
CA LYS A 5 4.77 -9.13 -19.24
C LYS A 5 4.06 -8.59 -18.01
N GLY A 6 3.14 -9.37 -17.41
CA GLY A 6 2.45 -8.98 -16.18
C GLY A 6 3.39 -8.83 -14.98
N LYS A 7 4.35 -9.75 -14.81
CA LYS A 7 5.36 -9.66 -13.75
C LYS A 7 6.25 -8.43 -13.91
N PHE A 8 6.69 -8.15 -15.13
CA PHE A 8 7.53 -6.98 -15.40
C PHE A 8 6.79 -5.67 -15.12
N LEU A 9 5.52 -5.57 -15.53
CA LEU A 9 4.69 -4.40 -15.25
C LEU A 9 4.50 -4.20 -13.75
N LEU A 10 4.19 -5.26 -12.99
CA LEU A 10 4.03 -5.17 -11.54
C LEU A 10 5.33 -4.78 -10.84
N ALA A 11 6.47 -5.33 -11.26
CA ALA A 11 7.77 -4.92 -10.72
C ALA A 11 8.04 -3.43 -10.97
N ALA A 12 7.74 -2.93 -12.16
CA ALA A 12 7.88 -1.51 -12.48
C ALA A 12 6.96 -0.63 -11.64
N LEU A 13 5.71 -1.05 -11.42
CA LEU A 13 4.76 -0.34 -10.54
C LEU A 13 5.22 -0.34 -9.08
N ILE A 14 5.75 -1.45 -8.57
CA ILE A 14 6.31 -1.53 -7.22
C ILE A 14 7.50 -0.57 -7.08
N CYS A 15 8.41 -0.56 -8.03
CA CYS A 15 9.53 0.39 -8.04
C CYS A 15 9.03 1.85 -8.05
N LEU A 16 8.03 2.16 -8.85
CA LEU A 16 7.46 3.51 -8.92
C LEU A 16 6.81 3.93 -7.60
N VAL A 17 6.06 3.04 -6.95
CA VAL A 17 5.47 3.29 -5.62
C VAL A 17 6.55 3.48 -4.57
N LEU A 18 7.60 2.66 -4.56
CA LEU A 18 8.73 2.83 -3.64
C LEU A 18 9.46 4.17 -3.86
N CYS A 19 9.70 4.54 -5.12
CA CYS A 19 10.29 5.85 -5.44
C CYS A 19 9.40 7.01 -4.94
N PHE A 20 8.09 6.87 -5.02
CA PHE A 20 7.15 7.87 -4.53
C PHE A 20 7.19 7.96 -2.99
N ILE A 21 7.08 6.82 -2.28
CA ILE A 21 7.12 6.75 -0.81
C ILE A 21 8.44 7.37 -0.30
N TRP A 22 9.57 6.85 -0.74
CA TRP A 22 10.88 7.30 -0.27
C TRP A 22 11.21 8.72 -0.74
N GLY A 23 10.72 9.15 -1.91
CA GLY A 23 10.82 10.52 -2.36
C GLY A 23 10.11 11.50 -1.42
N ASN A 24 8.89 11.17 -0.97
CA ASN A 24 8.16 11.94 0.04
C ASN A 24 8.88 11.97 1.39
N SER A 25 9.55 10.89 1.77
CA SER A 25 10.28 10.78 3.03
C SER A 25 11.59 11.55 3.04
N MET A 26 12.14 11.87 1.87
CA MET A 26 13.29 12.75 1.72
C MET A 26 12.95 14.24 1.93
N LEU A 27 11.68 14.62 1.85
CA LEU A 27 11.26 15.99 2.10
C LEU A 27 11.51 16.38 3.56
N SER A 28 11.95 17.62 3.79
CA SER A 28 12.03 18.20 5.13
C SER A 28 10.64 18.22 5.82
N GLY A 29 10.63 18.37 7.13
CA GLY A 29 9.40 18.52 7.90
C GLY A 29 8.54 19.70 7.43
N GLU A 30 9.18 20.82 7.02
CA GLU A 30 8.53 22.02 6.51
C GLU A 30 7.90 21.76 5.12
N GLU A 31 8.65 21.19 4.18
CA GLU A 31 8.16 20.87 2.85
C GLU A 31 7.00 19.88 2.89
N SER A 32 7.13 18.82 3.69
CA SER A 32 6.07 17.83 3.89
C SER A 32 4.83 18.45 4.56
N GLY A 33 5.04 19.35 5.52
CA GLY A 33 3.95 20.12 6.14
C GLY A 33 3.24 21.02 5.14
N ALA A 34 3.97 21.70 4.26
CA ALA A 34 3.37 22.51 3.20
C ALA A 34 2.50 21.69 2.26
N VAL A 35 2.96 20.48 1.86
CA VAL A 35 2.19 19.56 1.00
C VAL A 35 0.92 19.07 1.71
N SER A 36 1.05 18.60 2.96
CA SER A 36 -0.10 18.07 3.72
C SER A 36 -1.08 19.18 4.11
N GLY A 37 -0.60 20.39 4.46
CA GLY A 37 -1.42 21.55 4.76
C GLY A 37 -2.22 22.00 3.53
N GLY A 38 -1.58 22.13 2.37
CA GLY A 38 -2.27 22.48 1.12
C GLY A 38 -3.34 21.45 0.73
N LEU A 39 -3.05 20.14 0.93
CA LEU A 39 -4.06 19.10 0.71
C LEU A 39 -5.22 19.22 1.71
N LEU A 40 -4.92 19.49 2.97
CA LEU A 40 -5.93 19.67 4.02
C LEU A 40 -6.84 20.87 3.71
N ASP A 41 -6.28 22.00 3.31
CA ASP A 41 -7.02 23.20 2.94
C ASP A 41 -7.96 22.93 1.76
N TRP A 42 -7.47 22.21 0.75
CA TRP A 42 -8.30 21.81 -0.39
C TRP A 42 -9.42 20.85 0.04
N LEU A 43 -9.12 19.84 0.88
CA LEU A 43 -10.13 18.90 1.38
C LEU A 43 -11.19 19.57 2.22
N THR A 44 -10.82 20.46 3.15
CA THR A 44 -11.77 21.16 4.03
C THR A 44 -12.57 22.22 3.29
N GLY A 45 -11.97 22.85 2.28
CA GLY A 45 -12.67 23.76 1.38
C GLY A 45 -13.71 23.05 0.50
N THR A 46 -13.41 21.82 0.07
CA THR A 46 -14.33 21.02 -0.76
C THR A 46 -15.37 20.27 0.09
N PHE A 47 -14.96 19.77 1.25
CA PHE A 47 -15.76 18.98 2.17
C PHE A 47 -15.72 19.59 3.59
N PRO A 48 -16.55 20.60 3.91
CA PRO A 48 -16.48 21.35 5.17
C PRO A 48 -16.64 20.47 6.42
N PHE A 49 -17.30 19.31 6.30
CA PHE A 49 -17.43 18.35 7.42
C PHE A 49 -16.12 17.71 7.85
N LEU A 50 -15.04 17.84 7.07
CA LEU A 50 -13.68 17.39 7.40
C LEU A 50 -12.87 18.42 8.20
N GLY A 51 -13.43 19.58 8.53
CA GLY A 51 -12.74 20.66 9.26
C GLY A 51 -12.20 20.26 10.66
N TRP A 52 -12.62 19.11 11.19
CA TRP A 52 -12.11 18.53 12.42
C TRP A 52 -10.82 17.70 12.22
N LEU A 53 -10.41 17.41 10.96
CA LEU A 53 -9.29 16.53 10.66
C LEU A 53 -7.96 17.28 10.88
N PRO A 54 -7.12 16.87 11.86
CA PRO A 54 -5.83 17.50 12.03
C PRO A 54 -4.82 16.99 10.98
N GLU A 55 -3.91 17.88 10.58
CA GLU A 55 -2.91 17.61 9.55
C GLU A 55 -2.09 16.32 9.79
N TYR A 56 -1.70 16.08 11.06
CA TYR A 56 -0.92 14.89 11.40
C TYR A 56 -1.65 13.58 11.09
N LEU A 57 -2.99 13.54 11.25
CA LEU A 57 -3.79 12.38 10.88
C LEU A 57 -3.82 12.21 9.36
N LEU A 58 -3.95 13.31 8.61
CA LEU A 58 -3.92 13.26 7.16
C LEU A 58 -2.61 12.64 6.65
N ARG A 59 -1.46 13.04 7.22
CA ARG A 59 -0.15 12.43 6.91
C ARG A 59 -0.11 10.94 7.23
N LYS A 60 -0.59 10.54 8.40
CA LYS A 60 -0.65 9.12 8.79
C LYS A 60 -1.55 8.30 7.87
N PHE A 61 -2.68 8.84 7.44
CA PHE A 61 -3.54 8.21 6.42
C PHE A 61 -2.86 8.14 5.05
N GLY A 62 -2.06 9.14 4.68
CA GLY A 62 -1.23 9.14 3.49
C GLY A 62 -0.27 7.93 3.50
N HIS A 63 0.59 7.84 4.50
CA HIS A 63 1.53 6.72 4.67
C HIS A 63 0.80 5.36 4.70
N PHE A 64 -0.23 5.22 5.51
CA PHE A 64 -1.04 4.01 5.55
C PHE A 64 -1.57 3.61 4.16
N SER A 65 -2.06 4.56 3.38
CA SER A 65 -2.60 4.32 2.04
C SER A 65 -1.52 3.94 1.03
N GLU A 66 -0.37 4.61 1.06
CA GLU A 66 0.79 4.32 0.23
C GLU A 66 1.31 2.90 0.49
N PHE A 67 1.48 2.52 1.76
CA PHE A 67 1.91 1.19 2.15
C PHE A 67 0.83 0.12 1.92
N SER A 68 -0.47 0.49 1.96
CA SER A 68 -1.55 -0.43 1.56
C SER A 68 -1.46 -0.76 0.06
N LEU A 69 -1.22 0.24 -0.78
CA LEU A 69 -1.00 0.04 -2.21
C LEU A 69 0.24 -0.83 -2.46
N LEU A 70 1.35 -0.55 -1.76
CA LEU A 70 2.57 -1.34 -1.85
C LEU A 70 2.31 -2.81 -1.48
N GLY A 71 1.65 -3.07 -0.35
CA GLY A 71 1.31 -4.42 0.12
C GLY A 71 0.43 -5.18 -0.87
N PHE A 72 -0.56 -4.49 -1.47
CA PHE A 72 -1.41 -5.05 -2.53
C PHE A 72 -0.60 -5.45 -3.77
N LEU A 73 0.28 -4.59 -4.26
CA LEU A 73 1.10 -4.85 -5.44
C LEU A 73 2.12 -5.98 -5.19
N LEU A 74 2.77 -5.99 -4.02
CA LEU A 74 3.68 -7.06 -3.61
C LEU A 74 2.95 -8.41 -3.55
N ALA A 75 1.80 -8.48 -2.89
CA ALA A 75 1.03 -9.71 -2.81
C ALA A 75 0.59 -10.18 -4.21
N TRP A 76 0.19 -9.26 -5.10
CA TRP A 76 -0.17 -9.61 -6.47
C TRP A 76 1.05 -10.11 -7.26
N PHE A 77 2.21 -9.50 -7.10
CA PHE A 77 3.45 -9.92 -7.75
C PHE A 77 3.82 -11.36 -7.35
N PHE A 78 3.83 -11.66 -6.05
CA PHE A 78 4.15 -12.99 -5.55
C PHE A 78 3.06 -14.02 -5.87
N LEU A 79 1.79 -13.64 -5.96
CA LEU A 79 0.70 -14.51 -6.43
C LEU A 79 0.92 -15.00 -7.88
N LEU A 80 1.53 -14.17 -8.74
CA LEU A 80 1.88 -14.57 -10.11
C LEU A 80 3.09 -15.52 -10.17
N TRP A 81 3.90 -15.57 -9.09
CA TRP A 81 5.09 -16.41 -9.05
C TRP A 81 4.76 -17.83 -8.60
N ASP A 82 4.11 -17.95 -7.47
CA ASP A 82 3.73 -19.24 -6.89
C ASP A 82 2.42 -19.12 -6.10
N ARG A 83 1.75 -20.27 -5.91
CA ARG A 83 0.51 -20.34 -5.13
C ARG A 83 0.74 -20.78 -3.67
N GLN A 84 1.95 -21.02 -3.24
CA GLN A 84 2.26 -21.39 -1.86
C GLN A 84 1.95 -20.23 -0.91
N TRP A 85 1.43 -20.53 0.29
CA TRP A 85 1.05 -19.51 1.28
C TRP A 85 2.23 -18.62 1.70
N LEU A 86 3.44 -19.21 1.76
CA LEU A 86 4.67 -18.49 2.10
C LEU A 86 4.92 -17.33 1.12
N HIS A 87 4.80 -17.58 -0.19
CA HIS A 87 5.01 -16.56 -1.20
C HIS A 87 3.88 -15.53 -1.23
N ARG A 88 2.66 -15.89 -0.78
CA ARG A 88 1.51 -14.98 -0.79
C ARG A 88 1.44 -14.06 0.41
N LEU A 89 1.97 -14.47 1.56
CA LEU A 89 1.84 -13.75 2.82
C LEU A 89 3.19 -13.31 3.37
N ALA A 90 4.13 -14.25 3.56
CA ALA A 90 5.38 -13.95 4.24
C ALA A 90 6.31 -13.05 3.41
N LEU A 91 6.46 -13.32 2.10
CA LEU A 91 7.34 -12.49 1.28
C LEU A 91 6.80 -11.06 1.09
N PRO A 92 5.52 -10.84 0.70
CA PRO A 92 4.98 -9.48 0.65
C PRO A 92 5.12 -8.73 1.96
N LEU A 93 4.85 -9.39 3.09
CA LEU A 93 5.00 -8.80 4.42
C LEU A 93 6.45 -8.42 4.70
N LEU A 94 7.40 -9.34 4.46
CA LEU A 94 8.83 -9.11 4.69
C LEU A 94 9.35 -7.93 3.86
N PHE A 95 9.01 -7.89 2.55
CA PHE A 95 9.41 -6.79 1.68
C PHE A 95 8.74 -5.47 2.09
N GLY A 96 7.46 -5.48 2.48
CA GLY A 96 6.74 -4.31 2.96
C GLY A 96 7.31 -3.78 4.28
N MET A 97 7.62 -4.65 5.24
CA MET A 97 8.28 -4.27 6.50
C MET A 97 9.67 -3.66 6.25
N THR A 98 10.45 -4.27 5.35
CA THR A 98 11.75 -3.72 4.97
C THR A 98 11.60 -2.32 4.36
N ALA A 99 10.60 -2.13 3.50
CA ALA A 99 10.31 -0.81 2.90
C ALA A 99 9.92 0.22 3.97
N ALA A 100 9.08 -0.14 4.97
CA ALA A 100 8.69 0.73 6.08
C ALA A 100 9.88 1.13 6.96
N LEU A 101 10.75 0.18 7.30
CA LEU A 101 11.98 0.45 8.05
C LEU A 101 12.94 1.36 7.26
N THR A 102 13.03 1.16 5.95
CA THR A 102 13.84 2.02 5.07
C THR A 102 13.27 3.43 5.04
N ASP A 103 11.95 3.57 4.93
CA ASP A 103 11.25 4.85 4.92
C ASP A 103 11.56 5.66 6.17
N GLU A 104 11.38 5.06 7.35
CA GLU A 104 11.65 5.71 8.63
C GLU A 104 13.14 6.03 8.82
N THR A 105 14.01 5.17 8.27
CA THR A 105 15.46 5.45 8.25
C THR A 105 15.76 6.66 7.37
N ILE A 106 15.15 6.81 6.20
CA ILE A 106 15.29 8.00 5.34
C ILE A 106 14.81 9.24 6.08
N GLN A 107 13.65 9.18 6.72
CA GLN A 107 13.09 10.29 7.51
C GLN A 107 14.03 10.73 8.62
N SER A 108 14.81 9.81 9.23
CA SER A 108 15.77 10.16 10.26
C SER A 108 16.91 11.09 9.78
N PHE A 109 17.17 11.12 8.48
CA PHE A 109 18.14 12.02 7.86
C PHE A 109 17.50 13.30 7.29
N SER A 110 16.18 13.42 7.28
CA SER A 110 15.44 14.55 6.71
C SER A 110 15.26 15.66 7.77
N PRO A 111 15.69 16.91 7.51
CA PRO A 111 15.62 17.99 8.50
C PRO A 111 14.18 18.22 8.99
N GLY A 112 14.00 18.40 10.29
CA GLY A 112 12.70 18.70 10.90
C GLY A 112 11.72 17.52 10.93
N ARG A 113 12.15 16.31 10.57
CA ARG A 113 11.40 15.06 10.78
C ARG A 113 11.73 14.46 12.14
N CYS A 114 10.73 13.83 12.75
CA CYS A 114 10.89 13.08 14.00
C CYS A 114 10.49 11.63 13.74
N PRO A 115 11.46 10.76 13.41
CA PRO A 115 11.21 9.35 13.15
C PRO A 115 10.59 8.67 14.38
N SER A 116 9.65 7.77 14.16
CA SER A 116 8.90 7.11 15.22
C SER A 116 8.64 5.64 14.90
N VAL A 117 8.93 4.76 15.85
CA VAL A 117 8.58 3.34 15.77
C VAL A 117 7.08 3.14 15.53
N THR A 118 6.24 4.06 16.04
CA THR A 118 4.79 4.03 15.81
C THR A 118 4.45 4.18 14.33
N ASP A 119 5.21 4.99 13.60
CA ASP A 119 4.94 5.23 12.18
C ASP A 119 5.32 4.00 11.35
N VAL A 120 6.39 3.27 11.71
CA VAL A 120 6.68 1.93 11.13
C VAL A 120 5.49 0.98 11.31
N TRP A 121 4.85 0.97 12.49
CA TRP A 121 3.69 0.09 12.70
C TRP A 121 2.47 0.49 11.89
N ILE A 122 2.25 1.78 11.64
CA ILE A 122 1.17 2.27 10.77
C ILE A 122 1.42 1.82 9.33
N ASP A 123 2.65 1.92 8.85
CA ASP A 123 3.05 1.50 7.51
C ASP A 123 2.90 -0.02 7.34
N VAL A 124 3.35 -0.80 8.34
CA VAL A 124 3.18 -2.26 8.35
C VAL A 124 1.68 -2.63 8.39
N ALA A 125 0.85 -1.92 9.14
CA ALA A 125 -0.60 -2.13 9.13
C ALA A 125 -1.19 -1.84 7.75
N GLY A 126 -0.69 -0.82 7.06
CA GLY A 126 -1.02 -0.56 5.65
C GLY A 126 -0.67 -1.75 4.76
N VAL A 127 0.58 -2.26 4.83
CA VAL A 127 1.01 -3.44 4.07
C VAL A 127 0.09 -4.64 4.33
N CYS A 128 -0.21 -4.93 5.60
CA CYS A 128 -1.12 -6.03 5.96
C CYS A 128 -2.51 -5.84 5.35
N THR A 129 -3.02 -4.61 5.36
CA THR A 129 -4.32 -4.27 4.75
C THR A 129 -4.31 -4.53 3.25
N GLY A 130 -3.27 -4.10 2.53
CA GLY A 130 -3.14 -4.36 1.09
C GLY A 130 -3.09 -5.84 0.75
N ILE A 131 -2.33 -6.64 1.52
CA ILE A 131 -2.26 -8.10 1.38
C ILE A 131 -3.64 -8.73 1.64
N ALA A 132 -4.34 -8.29 2.69
CA ALA A 132 -5.67 -8.80 3.04
C ALA A 132 -6.71 -8.50 1.96
N VAL A 133 -6.72 -7.28 1.42
CA VAL A 133 -7.62 -6.88 0.33
C VAL A 133 -7.40 -7.74 -0.90
N LEU A 134 -6.15 -7.95 -1.35
CA LEU A 134 -5.89 -8.82 -2.50
C LEU A 134 -6.32 -10.27 -2.21
N SER A 135 -6.02 -10.79 -1.02
CA SER A 135 -6.37 -12.16 -0.63
C SER A 135 -7.89 -12.37 -0.63
N LEU A 136 -8.65 -11.38 -0.15
CA LEU A 136 -10.11 -11.38 -0.18
C LEU A 136 -10.65 -11.35 -1.62
N CYS A 137 -10.16 -10.42 -2.44
CA CYS A 137 -10.55 -10.32 -3.85
C CYS A 137 -10.28 -11.62 -4.61
N PHE A 138 -9.12 -12.24 -4.37
CA PHE A 138 -8.76 -13.50 -5.01
C PHE A 138 -9.66 -14.66 -4.54
N SER A 139 -9.97 -14.73 -3.23
CA SER A 139 -10.88 -15.74 -2.67
C SER A 139 -12.30 -15.61 -3.25
N LEU A 140 -12.82 -14.38 -3.32
CA LEU A 140 -14.12 -14.10 -3.93
C LEU A 140 -14.15 -14.49 -5.41
N TYR A 141 -13.09 -14.17 -6.15
CA TYR A 141 -12.97 -14.59 -7.56
C TYR A 141 -13.06 -16.11 -7.71
N LEU A 142 -12.35 -16.89 -6.88
CA LEU A 142 -12.40 -18.35 -6.93
C LEU A 142 -13.79 -18.90 -6.59
N LEU A 143 -14.47 -18.32 -5.59
CA LEU A 143 -15.84 -18.71 -5.23
C LEU A 143 -16.84 -18.47 -6.36
N LEU A 144 -16.73 -17.30 -7.03
CA LEU A 144 -17.59 -16.99 -8.17
C LEU A 144 -17.36 -17.93 -9.36
N GLN A 145 -16.10 -18.28 -9.63
CA GLN A 145 -15.76 -19.26 -10.68
C GLN A 145 -16.36 -20.65 -10.37
N LYS A 146 -16.26 -21.11 -9.12
CA LYS A 146 -16.83 -22.37 -8.67
C LYS A 146 -18.37 -22.40 -8.85
N ARG A 147 -19.05 -21.29 -8.50
CA ARG A 147 -20.51 -21.18 -8.69
C ARG A 147 -20.91 -21.25 -10.16
N LYS A 148 -20.17 -20.59 -11.06
CA LYS A 148 -20.43 -20.64 -12.51
C LYS A 148 -20.24 -22.04 -13.09
N GLY A 149 -19.20 -22.79 -12.69
CA GLY A 149 -18.97 -24.18 -13.08
C GLY A 149 -20.12 -25.09 -12.66
N MET A 150 -20.59 -24.99 -11.42
CA MET A 150 -21.70 -25.76 -10.90
C MET A 150 -23.06 -25.40 -11.56
N SER A 151 -23.21 -24.16 -12.04
CA SER A 151 -24.45 -23.77 -12.77
C SER A 151 -24.52 -24.40 -14.16
N ASN A 152 -23.38 -24.56 -14.83
CA ASN A 152 -23.31 -25.16 -16.15
C ASN A 152 -23.53 -26.69 -16.11
N GLU A 153 -23.14 -27.39 -15.04
CA GLU A 153 -23.39 -28.83 -14.87
C GLU A 153 -24.86 -29.16 -14.57
N LYS A 154 -25.65 -28.22 -14.06
CA LYS A 154 -27.09 -28.44 -13.76
C LYS A 154 -28.01 -28.21 -14.96
N VAL A 155 -27.48 -27.76 -16.10
CA VAL A 155 -28.25 -27.45 -17.33
C VAL A 155 -28.08 -28.53 -18.41
N ILE A 156 -27.29 -29.58 -18.14
CA ILE A 156 -27.13 -30.77 -18.94
C ILE A 156 -27.86 -31.96 -18.26
#